data_e7177b487572a55e491be983bfa086c0
#
_entry.id   e7177b487572a55e491be983bfa086c0
#
_cell.length_a   1.000
_cell.length_b   1.000
_cell.length_c   1.000
_cell.angle_alpha   90.00
_cell.angle_beta   90.00
_cell.angle_gamma   90.00
#
_symmetry.space_group_name_H-M   'P 1'
#
loop_
_entity.id
_entity.type
_entity.pdbx_description
1 polymer ?
#
loop_
_entity_poly.entity_id
_entity_poly.type
_entity_poly.pdbx_seq_one_letter_code
_entity_poly.pdbx_strand_id
1 'polypeptide(L)'
;RQHLPHLGMINIMSLNRYQTIIKTKKSSITDPESGWFRKGEHKHVFAYAVETACDEHGWVLGYSVHPGNEHDSRTFQTIYEKVKSFEPEMIVADAGYKTPAIARQLLKDRIEPLFPYKRPMTKEGFFKKL
;
A
#
# COMPACT_ATOMS: atom_id res chain seq x y z
N ARG A 1 -0.68 28.53 -17.47
CA ARG A 1 -0.96 27.20 -16.87
C ARG A 1 -0.33 26.17 -17.79
N GLN A 2 0.78 25.57 -17.36
CA GLN A 2 1.36 24.44 -18.07
C GLN A 2 0.39 23.26 -17.89
N HIS A 3 -0.10 22.73 -18.99
CA HIS A 3 -0.87 21.50 -19.02
C HIS A 3 0.09 20.36 -18.68
N LEU A 4 0.00 19.81 -17.46
CA LEU A 4 0.68 18.58 -17.11
C LEU A 4 0.08 17.46 -17.98
N PRO A 5 0.91 16.57 -18.54
CA PRO A 5 0.42 15.44 -19.32
C PRO A 5 -0.45 14.54 -18.42
N HIS A 6 -1.62 14.15 -18.91
CA HIS A 6 -2.44 13.13 -18.29
C HIS A 6 -1.62 11.84 -18.18
N LEU A 7 -1.38 11.38 -16.96
CA LEU A 7 -0.75 10.08 -16.71
C LEU A 7 -1.84 9.00 -16.68
N GLY A 8 -1.81 8.09 -17.66
CA GLY A 8 -2.81 7.05 -17.80
C GLY A 8 -2.85 6.12 -16.58
N MET A 9 -1.72 5.61 -16.11
CA MET A 9 -1.62 4.61 -15.05
C MET A 9 -0.54 4.94 -14.02
N ILE A 10 -0.88 4.80 -12.74
CA ILE A 10 0.06 4.90 -11.62
C ILE A 10 0.09 3.58 -10.85
N ASN A 11 1.28 3.09 -10.55
CA ASN A 11 1.50 1.94 -9.69
C ASN A 11 1.88 2.39 -8.27
N ILE A 12 1.17 1.88 -7.28
CA ILE A 12 1.50 2.05 -5.87
C ILE A 12 1.92 0.71 -5.29
N MET A 13 3.15 0.63 -4.82
CA MET A 13 3.73 -0.58 -4.24
C MET A 13 4.35 -0.26 -2.88
N SER A 14 4.19 -1.19 -1.94
CA SER A 14 4.96 -1.21 -0.71
C SER A 14 6.15 -2.16 -0.86
N LEU A 15 7.33 -1.67 -0.63
CA LEU A 15 8.57 -2.43 -0.79
C LEU A 15 8.90 -3.36 0.39
N ASN A 16 8.11 -3.29 1.46
CA ASN A 16 8.30 -4.16 2.63
C ASN A 16 6.96 -4.69 3.15
N ARG A 17 6.64 -5.93 2.77
CA ARG A 17 5.44 -6.62 3.20
C ARG A 17 5.75 -7.70 4.21
N TYR A 18 5.56 -7.44 5.48
CA TYR A 18 5.19 -8.50 6.42
C TYR A 18 4.60 -7.89 7.70
N GLN A 19 3.35 -8.23 8.00
CA GLN A 19 2.71 -7.84 9.25
C GLN A 19 2.47 -9.04 10.15
N THR A 20 2.83 -8.89 11.40
CA THR A 20 2.33 -9.71 12.49
C THR A 20 1.73 -8.81 13.55
N ILE A 21 0.49 -9.11 13.94
CA ILE A 21 -0.19 -8.41 15.02
C ILE A 21 0.50 -8.80 16.34
N ILE A 22 1.25 -7.87 16.93
CA ILE A 22 1.80 -8.02 18.26
C ILE A 22 1.05 -7.06 19.17
N LYS A 23 0.42 -7.59 20.23
CA LYS A 23 -0.33 -6.80 21.22
C LYS A 23 0.54 -5.86 22.05
N THR A 24 1.84 -6.10 22.12
CA THR A 24 2.82 -5.25 22.82
C THR A 24 3.60 -4.41 21.81
N LYS A 25 3.52 -3.08 21.95
CA LYS A 25 4.29 -2.16 21.13
C LYS A 25 5.77 -2.21 21.58
N LYS A 26 6.61 -2.82 20.75
CA LYS A 26 8.07 -2.74 20.92
C LYS A 26 8.59 -1.48 20.25
N SER A 27 9.49 -0.77 20.92
CA SER A 27 10.15 0.42 20.37
C SER A 27 11.66 0.20 20.42
N SER A 28 12.36 0.68 19.40
CA SER A 28 13.82 0.72 19.40
C SER A 28 14.32 1.83 20.33
N ILE A 29 15.38 1.57 21.08
CA ILE A 29 16.02 2.58 21.95
C ILE A 29 16.80 3.57 21.11
N THR A 30 17.45 3.10 20.05
CA THR A 30 18.31 3.91 19.17
C THR A 30 17.56 4.61 18.06
N ASP A 31 16.42 4.08 17.68
CA ASP A 31 15.55 4.62 16.62
C ASP A 31 14.07 4.37 16.96
N PRO A 32 13.48 5.23 17.83
CA PRO A 32 12.12 5.07 18.32
C PRO A 32 11.04 5.15 17.24
N GLU A 33 11.34 5.78 16.10
CA GLU A 33 10.40 5.95 14.98
C GLU A 33 10.32 4.71 14.09
N SER A 34 11.31 3.81 14.18
CA SER A 34 11.29 2.57 13.41
C SER A 34 10.21 1.61 13.90
N GLY A 35 9.60 0.88 12.97
CA GLY A 35 8.57 -0.10 13.29
C GLY A 35 9.14 -1.50 13.48
N TRP A 36 8.66 -2.21 14.52
CA TRP A 36 8.97 -3.62 14.73
C TRP A 36 8.13 -4.48 13.79
N PHE A 37 8.77 -5.17 12.85
CA PHE A 37 8.06 -6.03 11.93
C PHE A 37 8.76 -7.39 11.72
N ARG A 38 8.00 -8.35 11.23
CA ARG A 38 8.47 -9.70 10.97
C ARG A 38 8.89 -9.83 9.51
N LYS A 39 10.16 -10.21 9.30
CA LYS A 39 10.69 -10.53 7.97
C LYS A 39 10.82 -12.05 7.83
N GLY A 40 9.92 -12.67 7.06
CA GLY A 40 9.87 -14.13 6.92
C GLY A 40 9.36 -14.83 8.17
N GLU A 41 9.63 -16.13 8.31
CA GLU A 41 9.06 -16.95 9.38
C GLU A 41 9.69 -16.71 10.76
N HIS A 42 10.99 -16.36 10.81
CA HIS A 42 11.75 -16.35 12.06
C HIS A 42 12.48 -15.06 12.39
N LYS A 43 12.51 -14.08 11.49
CA LYS A 43 13.28 -12.84 11.70
C LYS A 43 12.38 -11.65 12.00
N HIS A 44 12.64 -10.97 13.13
CA HIS A 44 12.03 -9.70 13.47
C HIS A 44 13.07 -8.61 13.44
N VAL A 45 12.72 -7.46 12.89
CA VAL A 45 13.63 -6.31 12.75
C VAL A 45 12.87 -5.02 13.01
N PHE A 46 13.60 -4.00 13.46
CA PHE A 46 13.13 -2.62 13.40
C PHE A 46 13.47 -2.06 12.02
N ALA A 47 12.49 -1.53 11.32
CA ALA A 47 12.68 -0.98 10.00
C ALA A 47 11.58 -0.03 9.57
N TYR A 48 11.76 0.55 8.40
CA TYR A 48 10.78 1.38 7.71
C TYR A 48 10.23 0.66 6.49
N ALA A 49 8.99 0.98 6.14
CA ALA A 49 8.39 0.66 4.87
C ALA A 49 8.49 1.89 3.96
N VAL A 50 8.87 1.69 2.73
CA VAL A 50 8.88 2.73 1.70
C VAL A 50 7.80 2.40 0.68
N GLU A 51 6.83 3.29 0.55
CA GLU A 51 5.84 3.23 -0.52
C GLU A 51 6.31 4.09 -1.68
N THR A 52 6.20 3.56 -2.88
CA THR A 52 6.63 4.25 -4.09
C THR A 52 5.51 4.20 -5.12
N ALA A 53 5.21 5.33 -5.71
CA ALA A 53 4.31 5.43 -6.85
C ALA A 53 5.11 5.70 -8.13
N CYS A 54 4.86 4.90 -9.15
CA CYS A 54 5.53 5.00 -10.45
C CYS A 54 4.49 5.10 -11.57
N ASP A 55 4.87 5.72 -12.67
CA ASP A 55 4.10 5.65 -13.91
C ASP A 55 4.26 4.29 -14.62
N GLU A 56 3.64 4.13 -15.76
CA GLU A 56 3.69 2.90 -16.57
C GLU A 56 5.10 2.58 -17.11
N HIS A 57 6.00 3.58 -17.17
CA HIS A 57 7.37 3.43 -17.62
C HIS A 57 8.35 3.18 -16.46
N GLY A 58 7.87 3.18 -15.21
CA GLY A 58 8.66 2.97 -14.02
C GLY A 58 9.31 4.23 -13.44
N TRP A 59 8.94 5.42 -13.91
CA TRP A 59 9.39 6.67 -13.30
C TRP A 59 8.72 6.92 -11.97
N VAL A 60 9.51 7.20 -10.95
CA VAL A 60 9.01 7.48 -9.60
C VAL A 60 8.36 8.86 -9.56
N LEU A 61 7.06 8.90 -9.28
CA LEU A 61 6.27 10.11 -9.17
C LEU A 61 6.22 10.64 -7.74
N GLY A 62 6.39 9.75 -6.77
CA GLY A 62 6.38 10.07 -5.36
C GLY A 62 6.72 8.88 -4.50
N TYR A 63 7.11 9.17 -3.26
CA TYR A 63 7.34 8.14 -2.26
C TYR A 63 6.92 8.62 -0.88
N SER A 64 6.69 7.71 0.03
CA SER A 64 6.48 7.95 1.45
C SER A 64 7.20 6.91 2.29
N VAL A 65 7.61 7.30 3.49
CA VAL A 65 8.33 6.44 4.44
C VAL A 65 7.53 6.35 5.72
N HIS A 66 7.29 5.13 6.18
CA HIS A 66 6.51 4.85 7.38
C HIS A 66 7.22 3.84 8.27
N PRO A 67 6.91 3.78 9.59
CA PRO A 67 7.32 2.67 10.43
C PRO A 67 6.91 1.34 9.81
N GLY A 68 7.80 0.34 9.79
CA GLY A 68 7.58 -0.92 9.08
C GLY A 68 6.41 -1.77 9.58
N ASN A 69 5.84 -1.43 10.73
CA ASN A 69 4.66 -2.08 11.32
C ASN A 69 3.32 -1.41 10.96
N GLU A 70 3.33 -0.34 10.19
CA GLU A 70 2.11 0.26 9.68
C GLU A 70 1.55 -0.53 8.49
N HIS A 71 0.21 -0.60 8.42
CA HIS A 71 -0.46 -1.32 7.34
C HIS A 71 -0.60 -0.43 6.11
N ASP A 72 -0.33 -0.98 4.92
CA ASP A 72 -0.42 -0.31 3.63
C ASP A 72 -1.74 0.47 3.46
N SER A 73 -2.85 -0.08 3.95
CA SER A 73 -4.16 0.59 3.88
C SER A 73 -4.26 1.88 4.72
N ARG A 74 -3.39 2.06 5.72
CA ARG A 74 -3.33 3.28 6.53
C ARG A 74 -2.42 4.33 5.94
N THR A 75 -1.36 3.88 5.28
CA THR A 75 -0.34 4.75 4.70
C THR A 75 -0.71 5.24 3.29
N PHE A 76 -1.67 4.54 2.63
CA PHE A 76 -2.15 4.87 1.29
C PHE A 76 -2.45 6.34 1.07
N GLN A 77 -3.11 7.01 2.03
CA GLN A 77 -3.50 8.41 1.87
C GLN A 77 -2.30 9.32 1.65
N THR A 78 -1.18 9.04 2.33
CA THR A 78 0.04 9.85 2.22
C THR A 78 0.64 9.81 0.82
N ILE A 79 0.71 8.63 0.21
CA ILE A 79 1.24 8.51 -1.16
C ILE A 79 0.21 9.00 -2.18
N TYR A 80 -1.09 8.73 -1.94
CA TYR A 80 -2.17 9.17 -2.83
C TYR A 80 -2.23 10.69 -2.99
N GLU A 81 -2.10 11.45 -1.88
CA GLU A 81 -2.07 12.92 -1.93
C GLU A 81 -0.94 13.48 -2.80
N LYS A 82 0.17 12.76 -2.91
CA LYS A 82 1.30 13.16 -3.75
C LYS A 82 1.07 12.93 -5.24
N VAL A 83 0.27 11.92 -5.58
CA VAL A 83 0.11 11.49 -6.98
C VAL A 83 -1.22 11.90 -7.61
N LYS A 84 -2.23 12.25 -6.82
CA LYS A 84 -3.54 12.63 -7.35
C LYS A 84 -3.51 13.86 -8.24
N SER A 85 -2.52 14.75 -8.06
CA SER A 85 -2.35 15.94 -8.90
C SER A 85 -1.95 15.62 -10.35
N PHE A 86 -1.48 14.42 -10.62
CA PHE A 86 -1.20 13.93 -11.96
C PHE A 86 -2.46 13.46 -12.71
N GLU A 87 -3.62 13.45 -12.01
CA GLU A 87 -4.93 13.04 -12.58
C GLU A 87 -4.87 11.66 -13.27
N PRO A 88 -4.41 10.60 -12.57
CA PRO A 88 -4.30 9.29 -13.20
C PRO A 88 -5.68 8.73 -13.56
N GLU A 89 -5.78 8.03 -14.67
CA GLU A 89 -7.01 7.32 -15.07
C GLU A 89 -7.17 6.02 -14.25
N MET A 90 -6.06 5.36 -13.91
CA MET A 90 -6.03 4.09 -13.21
C MET A 90 -4.91 4.07 -12.16
N ILE A 91 -5.19 3.47 -11.01
CA ILE A 91 -4.18 3.15 -9.99
C ILE A 91 -4.12 1.66 -9.80
N VAL A 92 -2.95 1.08 -10.11
CA VAL A 92 -2.63 -0.32 -9.82
C VAL A 92 -1.93 -0.38 -8.47
N ALA A 93 -2.48 -1.13 -7.54
CA ALA A 93 -1.90 -1.27 -6.21
C ALA A 93 -1.94 -2.72 -5.75
N ASP A 94 -1.01 -3.07 -4.87
CA ASP A 94 -0.87 -4.39 -4.33
C ASP A 94 -2.06 -4.79 -3.42
N ALA A 95 -2.18 -6.08 -3.12
CA ALA A 95 -3.26 -6.64 -2.30
C ALA A 95 -3.36 -6.06 -0.87
N GLY A 96 -2.27 -5.47 -0.34
CA GLY A 96 -2.27 -4.73 0.94
C GLY A 96 -3.17 -3.49 0.93
N TYR A 97 -3.31 -2.87 -0.22
CA TYR A 97 -4.15 -1.69 -0.44
C TYR A 97 -5.61 -2.03 -0.77
N LYS A 98 -5.91 -3.31 -1.04
CA LYS A 98 -7.26 -3.75 -1.41
C LYS A 98 -8.22 -3.67 -0.22
N THR A 99 -8.79 -2.50 -0.02
CA THR A 99 -9.83 -2.26 0.98
C THR A 99 -11.04 -1.56 0.34
N PRO A 100 -12.26 -1.78 0.86
CA PRO A 100 -13.44 -1.09 0.37
C PRO A 100 -13.34 0.44 0.46
N ALA A 101 -12.63 0.94 1.47
CA ALA A 101 -12.43 2.37 1.68
C ALA A 101 -11.59 2.99 0.57
N ILE A 102 -10.43 2.39 0.25
CA ILE A 102 -9.54 2.84 -0.83
C ILE A 102 -10.24 2.73 -2.18
N ALA A 103 -10.87 1.59 -2.48
CA ALA A 103 -11.60 1.43 -3.73
C ALA A 103 -12.70 2.49 -3.91
N ARG A 104 -13.48 2.74 -2.87
CA ARG A 104 -14.54 3.77 -2.90
C ARG A 104 -13.98 5.17 -3.12
N GLN A 105 -12.86 5.51 -2.47
CA GLN A 105 -12.20 6.80 -2.66
C GLN A 105 -11.75 6.99 -4.11
N LEU A 106 -11.05 6.02 -4.68
CA LEU A 106 -10.58 6.09 -6.06
C LEU A 106 -11.72 6.23 -7.05
N LEU A 107 -12.79 5.41 -6.91
CA LEU A 107 -13.98 5.51 -7.76
C LEU A 107 -14.69 6.85 -7.64
N LYS A 108 -14.76 7.43 -6.42
CA LYS A 108 -15.30 8.78 -6.22
C LYS A 108 -14.49 9.84 -6.96
N ASP A 109 -13.18 9.67 -7.00
CA ASP A 109 -12.26 10.57 -7.70
C ASP A 109 -12.14 10.24 -9.20
N ARG A 110 -12.99 9.32 -9.71
CA ARG A 110 -13.04 8.84 -11.11
C ARG A 110 -11.75 8.16 -11.57
N ILE A 111 -11.06 7.51 -10.64
CA ILE A 111 -9.86 6.74 -10.89
C ILE A 111 -10.21 5.25 -10.81
N GLU A 112 -9.81 4.47 -11.82
CA GLU A 112 -10.06 3.03 -11.83
C GLU A 112 -9.09 2.31 -10.86
N PRO A 113 -9.59 1.64 -9.79
CA PRO A 113 -8.74 0.87 -8.90
C PRO A 113 -8.47 -0.52 -9.45
N LEU A 114 -7.22 -0.88 -9.66
CA LEU A 114 -6.82 -2.21 -10.07
C LEU A 114 -6.04 -2.91 -8.95
N PHE A 115 -6.63 -3.94 -8.37
CA PHE A 115 -6.03 -4.76 -7.32
C PHE A 115 -5.90 -6.21 -7.75
N PRO A 116 -4.86 -6.94 -7.30
CA PRO A 116 -4.72 -8.34 -7.63
C PRO A 116 -5.87 -9.17 -7.03
N TYR A 117 -6.24 -10.24 -7.73
CA TYR A 117 -7.22 -11.18 -7.21
C TYR A 117 -6.70 -11.83 -5.93
N LYS A 118 -7.51 -11.80 -4.88
CA LYS A 118 -7.24 -12.52 -3.65
C LYS A 118 -8.32 -13.56 -3.45
N ARG A 119 -7.91 -14.83 -3.40
CA ARG A 119 -8.84 -15.92 -3.13
C ARG A 119 -9.55 -15.68 -1.79
N PRO A 120 -10.88 -15.80 -1.74
CA PRO A 120 -11.63 -15.69 -0.49
C PRO A 120 -11.11 -16.71 0.54
N MET A 121 -10.78 -16.22 1.73
CA MET A 121 -10.43 -17.11 2.85
C MET A 121 -11.71 -17.50 3.58
N THR A 122 -12.35 -18.57 3.13
CA THR A 122 -13.47 -19.19 3.84
C THR A 122 -12.92 -20.24 4.79
N LYS A 123 -12.93 -19.97 6.09
CA LYS A 123 -12.57 -20.97 7.11
C LYS A 123 -13.64 -22.05 7.25
N GLU A 124 -14.89 -21.70 7.05
CA GLU A 124 -16.05 -22.60 7.07
C GLU A 124 -17.13 -22.02 6.16
N GLY A 125 -17.83 -22.84 5.39
CA GLY A 125 -18.96 -22.40 4.60
C GLY A 125 -19.13 -23.05 3.23
N PHE A 126 -20.18 -22.67 2.55
CA PHE A 126 -20.74 -23.21 1.31
C PHE A 126 -19.73 -23.38 0.15
N PHE A 127 -18.63 -22.66 0.14
CA PHE A 127 -17.62 -22.67 -0.93
C PHE A 127 -16.36 -23.47 -0.58
N LYS A 128 -16.44 -24.38 0.39
CA LYS A 128 -15.27 -25.13 0.86
C LYS A 128 -14.77 -26.20 -0.14
N LYS A 129 -15.53 -26.52 -1.16
CA LYS A 129 -15.15 -27.46 -2.21
C LYS A 129 -15.85 -27.08 -3.53
N LEU A 130 -15.15 -26.43 -4.38
CA LEU A 130 -15.26 -26.56 -5.82
C LEU A 130 -13.88 -26.83 -6.35
#